data_1e5b31ebbcc029462fbd37d8453f7638
#
_entry.id   1e5b31ebbcc029462fbd37d8453f7638
#
_cell.length_a   1.000
_cell.length_b   1.000
_cell.length_c   1.000
_cell.angle_alpha   90.00
_cell.angle_beta   90.00
_cell.angle_gamma   90.00
#
_symmetry.space_group_name_H-M   'P 1'
#
loop_
_entity.id
_entity.type
_entity.pdbx_description
1 polymer ?
#
loop_
_entity_poly.entity_id
_entity_poly.type
_entity_poly.pdbx_seq_one_letter_code
_entity_poly.pdbx_strand_id
1 'polypeptide(L)'
;MKNIFQTLNRTKKQAGTAAAIVLAAVLIMTACFLPVLAAPASAGTLSSQEASSGILSSKVSSSDEVFEDTSAAETIGAKPYNARPSTSGALKVKGTQLVDSKGRKVQLRGVSTHGLAWYPDYVNQKLFKELRKDWNANVVRLAMYTSEYGGYCTGGDQAALKKLIRRGVKYAQKADMYVIVDWHVLSEQNPNTYRKEAKKFFKEMSKALKSYDNVIYEICNEPNGATTWQDIKKYANAVIPVIRANDKDAVIIVGTPTWSQEVDKAAADPIKGYKNIMYALHFYAATHKDDLRNRMVSAVGSGLPVFVTEFGICDASGNGELDKTSANKWVSEMNKYGISYVCWNLSNKDESSALISSSCAKTSGFTRSDLSAEGKWLAKVLSSKGFSGKAVKAPAASQNQGGSGTSGSGSTSGSGSASKIRGPLTKSGKSGDLAYKAVVSDSWESEGKTYYKYDVTVTNKCGKAVDSWKVAISVSRKVTVSEIWCAKKIFSTKNALKIGNESYNGRVEAGGSVTGIGLIVCV
;
A
#
# COMPACT_ATOMS: atom_id res chain seq x y z
N MET A 1 18.65 54.28 -25.90
CA MET A 1 17.27 53.90 -26.29
C MET A 1 17.17 52.66 -27.17
N LYS A 2 18.19 52.25 -27.97
CA LYS A 2 18.10 51.02 -28.79
C LYS A 2 18.14 49.69 -28.00
N ASN A 3 18.78 49.66 -26.84
CA ASN A 3 18.89 48.42 -26.06
C ASN A 3 17.67 48.07 -25.20
N ILE A 4 16.79 49.03 -24.91
CA ILE A 4 15.57 48.81 -24.16
C ILE A 4 14.47 48.19 -25.04
N PHE A 5 14.42 48.55 -26.32
CA PHE A 5 13.45 47.99 -27.29
C PHE A 5 13.76 46.54 -27.67
N GLN A 6 15.01 46.06 -27.62
CA GLN A 6 15.33 44.69 -27.90
C GLN A 6 14.98 43.75 -26.72
N THR A 7 15.06 44.23 -25.47
CA THR A 7 14.71 43.47 -24.29
C THR A 7 13.19 43.32 -24.14
N LEU A 8 12.42 44.37 -24.47
CA LEU A 8 10.94 44.32 -24.43
C LEU A 8 10.33 43.42 -25.54
N ASN A 9 10.95 43.27 -26.68
CA ASN A 9 10.51 42.36 -27.73
C ASN A 9 10.83 40.88 -27.43
N ARG A 10 11.89 40.58 -26.66
CA ARG A 10 12.20 39.23 -26.23
C ARG A 10 11.20 38.72 -25.15
N THR A 11 10.82 39.57 -24.19
CA THR A 11 9.83 39.21 -23.16
C THR A 11 8.42 39.04 -23.71
N LYS A 12 8.01 39.85 -24.71
CA LYS A 12 6.68 39.67 -25.38
C LYS A 12 6.61 38.39 -26.20
N LYS A 13 7.71 37.94 -26.81
CA LYS A 13 7.75 36.69 -27.61
C LYS A 13 7.73 35.43 -26.70
N GLN A 14 8.30 35.49 -25.50
CA GLN A 14 8.24 34.39 -24.52
C GLN A 14 6.88 34.29 -23.83
N ALA A 15 6.23 35.43 -23.55
CA ALA A 15 4.88 35.43 -22.96
C ALA A 15 3.81 34.93 -23.95
N GLY A 16 3.96 35.23 -25.25
CA GLY A 16 3.03 34.75 -26.29
C GLY A 16 3.09 33.23 -26.52
N THR A 17 4.27 32.62 -26.39
CA THR A 17 4.45 31.18 -26.58
C THR A 17 3.91 30.39 -25.37
N ALA A 18 4.05 30.90 -24.15
CA ALA A 18 3.50 30.28 -22.95
C ALA A 18 1.95 30.33 -22.93
N ALA A 19 1.35 31.43 -23.37
CA ALA A 19 -0.10 31.57 -23.48
C ALA A 19 -0.71 30.66 -24.55
N ALA A 20 -0.01 30.45 -25.67
CA ALA A 20 -0.46 29.56 -26.75
C ALA A 20 -0.41 28.08 -26.35
N ILE A 21 0.56 27.67 -25.53
CA ILE A 21 0.67 26.28 -25.01
C ILE A 21 -0.42 25.99 -23.97
N VAL A 22 -0.76 26.97 -23.12
CA VAL A 22 -1.84 26.81 -22.15
C VAL A 22 -3.22 26.77 -22.84
N LEU A 23 -3.43 27.55 -23.90
CA LEU A 23 -4.69 27.53 -24.65
C LEU A 23 -4.88 26.23 -25.46
N ALA A 24 -3.80 25.65 -25.98
CA ALA A 24 -3.84 24.35 -26.67
C ALA A 24 -4.12 23.17 -25.71
N ALA A 25 -3.60 23.21 -24.47
CA ALA A 25 -3.87 22.21 -23.46
C ALA A 25 -5.33 22.25 -22.93
N VAL A 26 -5.92 23.43 -22.83
CA VAL A 26 -7.34 23.60 -22.43
C VAL A 26 -8.30 23.17 -23.54
N LEU A 27 -7.97 23.35 -24.81
CA LEU A 27 -8.81 22.94 -25.95
C LEU A 27 -8.81 21.42 -26.19
N ILE A 28 -7.77 20.71 -25.79
CA ILE A 28 -7.70 19.23 -25.90
C ILE A 28 -8.51 18.55 -24.78
N MET A 29 -8.67 19.18 -23.62
CA MET A 29 -9.47 18.61 -22.51
C MET A 29 -10.98 18.87 -22.64
N THR A 30 -11.43 19.82 -23.47
CA THR A 30 -12.86 20.10 -23.68
C THR A 30 -13.51 19.29 -24.81
N ALA A 31 -12.76 18.54 -25.60
CA ALA A 31 -13.28 17.74 -26.72
C ALA A 31 -13.77 16.33 -26.33
N CYS A 32 -13.64 15.91 -25.06
CA CYS A 32 -14.02 14.55 -24.62
C CYS A 32 -15.33 14.45 -23.83
N PHE A 33 -16.10 15.56 -23.68
CA PHE A 33 -17.39 15.52 -22.99
C PHE A 33 -18.49 16.21 -23.83
N LEU A 34 -19.14 15.43 -24.72
CA LEU A 34 -20.45 15.77 -25.26
C LEU A 34 -21.45 14.73 -24.75
N PRO A 35 -22.53 15.15 -24.07
CA PRO A 35 -23.59 14.22 -23.67
C PRO A 35 -24.46 13.88 -24.86
N VAL A 36 -24.76 12.59 -25.02
CA VAL A 36 -25.77 12.08 -25.96
C VAL A 36 -27.15 12.48 -25.44
N LEU A 37 -27.85 13.36 -26.18
CA LEU A 37 -29.24 13.69 -25.96
C LEU A 37 -30.12 12.53 -26.47
N ALA A 38 -30.83 11.84 -25.57
CA ALA A 38 -31.92 10.95 -25.91
C ALA A 38 -33.24 11.72 -26.04
N ALA A 39 -33.93 11.53 -27.14
CA ALA A 39 -35.25 12.09 -27.42
C ALA A 39 -36.35 11.37 -26.60
N PRO A 40 -37.47 12.08 -26.29
CA PRO A 40 -38.54 11.51 -25.47
C PRO A 40 -39.49 10.62 -26.29
N ALA A 41 -39.81 9.44 -25.73
CA ALA A 41 -40.91 8.62 -26.22
C ALA A 41 -42.19 8.87 -25.41
N SER A 42 -43.26 9.03 -26.14
CA SER A 42 -44.60 9.39 -25.75
C SER A 42 -45.31 8.39 -24.83
N ALA A 43 -46.17 8.96 -24.00
CA ALA A 43 -47.10 8.28 -23.11
C ALA A 43 -48.16 7.45 -23.87
N GLY A 44 -48.46 6.30 -23.31
CA GLY A 44 -49.62 5.47 -23.64
C GLY A 44 -50.17 4.84 -22.37
N THR A 45 -51.31 5.39 -21.93
CA THR A 45 -52.18 4.84 -20.87
C THR A 45 -52.90 3.60 -21.35
N LEU A 46 -53.02 2.54 -20.52
CA LEU A 46 -54.21 1.68 -20.43
C LEU A 46 -54.19 0.78 -19.19
N SER A 47 -55.19 1.03 -18.38
CA SER A 47 -56.05 0.28 -17.47
C SER A 47 -55.66 -1.10 -16.91
N SER A 48 -55.85 -1.17 -15.61
CA SER A 48 -56.25 -2.21 -14.66
C SER A 48 -56.81 -3.52 -15.20
N GLN A 49 -56.28 -4.65 -14.67
CA GLN A 49 -57.12 -5.75 -14.18
C GLN A 49 -56.36 -6.60 -13.15
N GLU A 50 -57.02 -6.83 -12.01
CA GLU A 50 -56.63 -7.74 -10.94
C GLU A 50 -56.75 -9.21 -11.39
N ALA A 51 -55.81 -10.04 -10.93
CA ALA A 51 -56.10 -11.44 -10.61
C ALA A 51 -55.11 -11.95 -9.56
N SER A 52 -55.67 -12.38 -8.50
CA SER A 52 -55.06 -13.05 -7.35
C SER A 52 -54.56 -14.44 -7.66
N SER A 53 -53.50 -14.85 -7.04
CA SER A 53 -53.29 -16.02 -6.18
C SER A 53 -51.91 -16.67 -6.36
N GLY A 54 -51.29 -17.06 -5.26
CA GLY A 54 -50.21 -18.03 -5.23
C GLY A 54 -48.99 -17.63 -4.42
N ILE A 55 -49.11 -17.78 -3.10
CA ILE A 55 -48.02 -17.75 -2.15
C ILE A 55 -47.03 -18.86 -2.47
N LEU A 56 -45.76 -18.49 -2.76
CA LEU A 56 -44.60 -19.32 -2.47
C LEU A 56 -43.47 -18.44 -1.97
N SER A 57 -43.39 -18.42 -0.64
CA SER A 57 -42.31 -17.83 0.14
C SER A 57 -41.01 -18.57 -0.13
N SER A 58 -40.12 -18.01 -0.94
CA SER A 58 -38.72 -18.38 -0.90
C SER A 58 -37.99 -17.35 -0.04
N LYS A 59 -37.69 -17.73 1.20
CA LYS A 59 -36.74 -17.04 2.06
C LYS A 59 -35.39 -17.01 1.39
N VAL A 60 -35.02 -15.87 0.83
CA VAL A 60 -33.62 -15.55 0.58
C VAL A 60 -33.04 -15.14 1.94
N SER A 61 -32.37 -16.07 2.60
CA SER A 61 -31.57 -15.79 3.77
C SER A 61 -30.39 -14.92 3.32
N SER A 62 -30.42 -13.64 3.71
CA SER A 62 -29.24 -12.83 3.78
C SER A 62 -28.32 -13.46 4.84
N SER A 63 -27.34 -14.24 4.42
CA SER A 63 -26.26 -14.66 5.30
C SER A 63 -25.42 -13.44 5.65
N ASP A 64 -25.75 -12.79 6.76
CA ASP A 64 -24.81 -12.00 7.52
C ASP A 64 -23.69 -12.95 7.95
N GLU A 65 -22.58 -12.97 7.20
CA GLU A 65 -21.39 -13.69 7.64
C GLU A 65 -20.90 -13.06 8.94
N VAL A 66 -21.25 -13.71 10.01
CA VAL A 66 -20.71 -13.52 11.34
C VAL A 66 -19.22 -13.87 11.26
N PHE A 67 -18.36 -12.99 11.74
CA PHE A 67 -16.98 -13.32 12.06
C PHE A 67 -17.00 -14.41 13.14
N GLU A 68 -17.10 -15.67 12.77
CA GLU A 68 -16.83 -16.77 13.69
C GLU A 68 -15.33 -16.90 13.84
N ASP A 69 -14.86 -16.51 15.02
CA ASP A 69 -13.52 -16.76 15.54
C ASP A 69 -13.42 -18.27 15.87
N THR A 70 -13.04 -19.08 14.87
CA THR A 70 -12.71 -20.48 15.09
C THR A 70 -11.23 -20.64 15.41
N SER A 71 -10.78 -20.07 16.51
CA SER A 71 -9.59 -20.54 17.23
C SER A 71 -9.88 -20.56 18.72
N ALA A 72 -10.39 -21.68 19.16
CA ALA A 72 -10.57 -21.95 20.56
C ALA A 72 -9.23 -22.02 21.30
N ALA A 73 -9.02 -21.07 22.18
CA ALA A 73 -8.44 -21.23 23.48
C ALA A 73 -8.94 -20.07 24.33
N GLU A 74 -10.02 -20.28 25.01
CA GLU A 74 -10.48 -19.40 26.09
C GLU A 74 -9.35 -19.28 27.13
N THR A 75 -8.80 -18.09 27.21
CA THR A 75 -8.13 -17.61 28.42
C THR A 75 -8.89 -16.39 28.91
N ILE A 76 -9.48 -16.59 30.07
CA ILE A 76 -10.31 -15.69 30.82
C ILE A 76 -9.73 -14.27 30.90
N GLY A 77 -10.45 -13.24 30.42
CA GLY A 77 -10.64 -12.03 31.18
C GLY A 77 -9.80 -10.81 30.90
N ALA A 78 -8.89 -10.71 29.92
CA ALA A 78 -8.26 -9.44 29.62
C ALA A 78 -8.93 -8.74 28.44
N LYS A 79 -9.61 -7.60 28.70
CA LYS A 79 -10.08 -6.71 27.62
C LYS A 79 -8.89 -6.37 26.70
N PRO A 80 -9.07 -6.37 25.37
CA PRO A 80 -7.99 -5.99 24.44
C PRO A 80 -7.42 -4.63 24.84
N TYR A 81 -6.10 -4.55 24.98
CA TYR A 81 -5.44 -3.31 25.37
C TYR A 81 -5.45 -2.33 24.20
N ASN A 82 -6.24 -1.28 24.32
CA ASN A 82 -6.30 -0.19 23.35
C ASN A 82 -5.34 0.92 23.79
N ALA A 83 -4.13 0.98 23.18
CA ALA A 83 -3.12 1.96 23.52
C ALA A 83 -3.63 3.40 23.40
N ARG A 84 -3.28 4.21 24.41
CA ARG A 84 -3.59 5.64 24.51
C ARG A 84 -2.36 6.41 24.97
N PRO A 85 -2.04 7.55 24.38
CA PRO A 85 -0.92 8.38 24.86
C PRO A 85 -0.95 8.65 26.35
N SER A 86 -2.14 8.96 26.91
CA SER A 86 -2.30 9.25 28.35
C SER A 86 -1.95 8.09 29.29
N THR A 87 -2.04 6.84 28.85
CA THR A 87 -1.79 5.66 29.68
C THR A 87 -0.64 4.79 29.23
N SER A 88 -0.23 4.95 27.97
CA SER A 88 0.84 4.20 27.31
C SER A 88 2.13 5.01 27.19
N GLY A 89 2.03 6.36 27.17
CA GLY A 89 3.15 7.26 26.95
C GLY A 89 3.77 7.11 25.56
N ALA A 90 5.00 7.57 25.41
CA ALA A 90 5.77 7.41 24.19
C ALA A 90 6.01 5.93 23.85
N LEU A 91 5.83 5.57 22.58
CA LEU A 91 6.02 4.20 22.10
C LEU A 91 7.48 3.92 21.75
N LYS A 92 7.86 2.64 21.83
CA LYS A 92 9.18 2.12 21.43
C LYS A 92 9.01 0.88 20.56
N VAL A 93 10.06 0.55 19.82
CA VAL A 93 10.14 -0.71 19.06
C VAL A 93 10.98 -1.71 19.86
N LYS A 94 10.41 -2.88 20.15
CA LYS A 94 11.10 -3.99 20.79
C LYS A 94 10.92 -5.28 19.95
N GLY A 95 11.99 -5.75 19.34
CA GLY A 95 11.90 -6.80 18.32
C GLY A 95 11.03 -6.31 17.16
N THR A 96 10.00 -7.07 16.82
CA THR A 96 9.06 -6.73 15.73
C THR A 96 7.83 -5.94 16.20
N GLN A 97 7.74 -5.59 17.48
CA GLN A 97 6.53 -5.03 18.08
C GLN A 97 6.70 -3.57 18.53
N LEU A 98 5.64 -2.79 18.38
CA LEU A 98 5.47 -1.59 19.18
C LEU A 98 5.19 -1.97 20.63
N VAL A 99 5.83 -1.27 21.56
CA VAL A 99 5.58 -1.38 22.98
C VAL A 99 5.37 0.00 23.60
N ASP A 100 4.57 0.04 24.65
CA ASP A 100 4.36 1.25 25.43
C ASP A 100 5.51 1.52 26.43
N SER A 101 5.40 2.61 27.20
CA SER A 101 6.38 3.00 28.22
C SER A 101 6.60 1.94 29.30
N LYS A 102 5.64 1.01 29.50
CA LYS A 102 5.68 -0.11 30.46
C LYS A 102 6.14 -1.44 29.81
N GLY A 103 6.52 -1.42 28.52
CA GLY A 103 6.96 -2.59 27.77
C GLY A 103 5.83 -3.52 27.31
N ARG A 104 4.55 -3.13 27.44
CA ARG A 104 3.42 -3.91 26.97
C ARG A 104 3.30 -3.76 25.46
N LYS A 105 3.08 -4.87 24.75
CA LYS A 105 2.86 -4.86 23.30
C LYS A 105 1.58 -4.12 22.95
N VAL A 106 1.64 -3.26 21.96
CA VAL A 106 0.52 -2.46 21.50
C VAL A 106 0.33 -2.60 20.00
N GLN A 107 -0.91 -2.43 19.54
CA GLN A 107 -1.27 -2.31 18.13
C GLN A 107 -1.96 -0.97 17.92
N LEU A 108 -1.50 -0.21 16.94
CA LEU A 108 -2.19 1.00 16.49
C LEU A 108 -3.09 0.66 15.30
N ARG A 109 -4.35 1.12 15.36
CA ARG A 109 -5.36 0.89 14.31
C ARG A 109 -6.09 2.19 14.06
N GLY A 110 -6.12 2.64 12.82
CA GLY A 110 -6.73 3.94 12.54
C GLY A 110 -6.88 4.28 11.08
N VAL A 111 -6.85 5.57 10.81
CA VAL A 111 -7.17 6.14 9.50
C VAL A 111 -6.12 7.16 9.06
N SER A 112 -5.87 7.24 7.75
CA SER A 112 -5.09 8.31 7.14
C SER A 112 -6.01 9.44 6.66
N THR A 113 -5.60 10.70 6.80
CA THR A 113 -6.18 11.76 5.97
C THR A 113 -5.87 11.48 4.50
N HIS A 114 -6.64 12.02 3.58
CA HIS A 114 -6.16 12.27 2.23
C HIS A 114 -5.14 13.41 2.24
N GLY A 115 -4.61 13.82 1.10
CA GLY A 115 -3.64 14.90 1.00
C GLY A 115 -4.08 16.17 1.75
N LEU A 116 -3.24 16.62 2.66
CA LEU A 116 -3.52 17.77 3.54
C LEU A 116 -3.77 19.08 2.78
N ALA A 117 -3.20 19.23 1.57
CA ALA A 117 -3.42 20.40 0.72
C ALA A 117 -4.82 20.41 0.11
N TRP A 118 -5.45 19.24 -0.07
CA TRP A 118 -6.72 19.10 -0.78
C TRP A 118 -7.91 18.90 0.15
N TYR A 119 -7.69 18.26 1.30
CA TYR A 119 -8.74 17.93 2.28
C TYR A 119 -8.36 18.43 3.69
N PRO A 120 -7.97 19.73 3.87
CA PRO A 120 -7.48 20.25 5.15
C PRO A 120 -8.55 20.22 6.25
N ASP A 121 -9.83 20.27 5.90
CA ASP A 121 -10.95 20.36 6.83
C ASP A 121 -11.22 19.06 7.59
N TYR A 122 -10.70 17.93 7.10
CA TYR A 122 -10.71 16.67 7.83
C TYR A 122 -9.70 16.65 9.01
N VAL A 123 -8.81 17.64 9.08
CA VAL A 123 -7.95 17.84 10.27
C VAL A 123 -8.66 18.74 11.28
N ASN A 124 -9.67 18.20 11.97
CA ASN A 124 -10.42 18.94 12.96
C ASN A 124 -10.60 18.14 14.28
N GLN A 125 -10.75 18.87 15.39
CA GLN A 125 -10.78 18.28 16.74
C GLN A 125 -12.03 17.43 16.99
N LYS A 126 -13.17 17.78 16.38
CA LYS A 126 -14.44 17.06 16.56
C LYS A 126 -14.33 15.69 15.89
N LEU A 127 -13.82 15.63 14.66
CA LEU A 127 -13.61 14.38 13.95
C LEU A 127 -12.63 13.45 14.68
N PHE A 128 -11.51 13.96 15.19
CA PHE A 128 -10.54 13.11 15.89
C PHE A 128 -11.11 12.52 17.18
N LYS A 129 -11.95 13.28 17.90
CA LYS A 129 -12.71 12.75 19.06
C LYS A 129 -13.70 11.68 18.65
N GLU A 130 -14.40 11.86 17.53
CA GLU A 130 -15.35 10.90 16.94
C GLU A 130 -14.64 9.60 16.55
N LEU A 131 -13.54 9.70 15.78
CA LEU A 131 -12.72 8.54 15.42
C LEU A 131 -12.26 7.75 16.65
N ARG A 132 -11.86 8.44 17.70
CA ARG A 132 -11.44 7.81 18.95
C ARG A 132 -12.58 7.13 19.68
N LYS A 133 -13.70 7.83 19.83
CA LYS A 133 -14.83 7.41 20.66
C LYS A 133 -15.73 6.39 19.96
N ASP A 134 -16.09 6.70 18.71
CA ASP A 134 -17.15 5.99 18.01
C ASP A 134 -16.61 4.90 17.07
N TRP A 135 -15.39 5.10 16.52
CA TRP A 135 -14.73 4.11 15.67
C TRP A 135 -13.66 3.29 16.42
N ASN A 136 -13.32 3.67 17.65
CA ASN A 136 -12.26 3.03 18.43
C ASN A 136 -10.86 3.11 17.76
N ALA A 137 -10.64 4.08 16.89
CA ALA A 137 -9.32 4.35 16.34
C ALA A 137 -8.36 4.88 17.42
N ASN A 138 -7.09 4.52 17.38
CA ASN A 138 -6.08 5.02 18.31
C ASN A 138 -4.88 5.67 17.62
N VAL A 139 -4.92 5.82 16.32
CA VAL A 139 -3.92 6.54 15.51
C VAL A 139 -4.60 7.24 14.33
N VAL A 140 -4.07 8.41 13.96
CA VAL A 140 -4.39 9.11 12.71
C VAL A 140 -3.09 9.42 11.96
N ARG A 141 -3.08 9.27 10.64
CA ARG A 141 -1.96 9.60 9.77
C ARG A 141 -2.26 10.90 9.04
N LEU A 142 -1.30 11.82 8.99
CA LEU A 142 -1.40 13.11 8.34
C LEU A 142 -0.56 13.07 7.05
N ALA A 143 -1.20 12.81 5.92
CA ALA A 143 -0.56 12.59 4.63
C ALA A 143 -0.22 13.93 3.95
N MET A 144 1.06 14.34 4.02
CA MET A 144 1.54 15.58 3.40
C MET A 144 2.26 15.28 2.10
N TYR A 145 1.55 15.37 0.98
CA TYR A 145 2.11 15.19 -0.35
C TYR A 145 3.25 16.16 -0.64
N THR A 146 4.25 15.67 -1.35
CA THR A 146 5.51 16.39 -1.62
C THR A 146 5.55 16.97 -3.02
N SER A 147 5.31 16.18 -4.05
CA SER A 147 5.53 16.54 -5.46
C SER A 147 4.24 16.74 -6.28
N GLU A 148 3.09 16.36 -5.78
CA GLU A 148 1.81 16.50 -6.45
C GLU A 148 1.37 17.97 -6.51
N TYR A 149 0.34 18.28 -7.31
CA TYR A 149 -0.22 19.63 -7.42
C TYR A 149 -0.55 20.21 -6.04
N GLY A 150 0.01 21.37 -5.74
CA GLY A 150 -0.13 22.01 -4.42
C GLY A 150 0.60 21.28 -3.30
N GLY A 151 1.47 20.32 -3.61
CA GLY A 151 2.33 19.63 -2.67
C GLY A 151 3.40 20.53 -2.04
N TYR A 152 3.97 20.06 -0.94
CA TYR A 152 4.93 20.83 -0.14
C TYR A 152 6.13 21.36 -0.94
N CYS A 153 6.61 20.62 -1.95
CA CYS A 153 7.76 20.95 -2.80
C CYS A 153 7.37 21.56 -4.15
N THR A 154 6.08 21.60 -4.50
CA THR A 154 5.56 21.95 -5.84
C THR A 154 4.51 23.05 -5.80
N GLY A 155 4.78 24.12 -5.04
CA GLY A 155 3.95 25.31 -5.00
C GLY A 155 2.93 25.35 -3.88
N GLY A 156 2.84 24.35 -3.01
CA GLY A 156 2.01 24.38 -1.81
C GLY A 156 2.50 25.37 -0.76
N ASP A 157 1.57 25.92 0.02
CA ASP A 157 1.91 26.78 1.16
C ASP A 157 2.54 25.95 2.29
N GLN A 158 3.87 25.90 2.29
CA GLN A 158 4.65 25.18 3.30
C GLN A 158 4.35 25.62 4.74
N ALA A 159 4.05 26.91 4.96
CA ALA A 159 3.75 27.44 6.29
C ALA A 159 2.38 26.97 6.77
N ALA A 160 1.36 27.03 5.90
CA ALA A 160 0.03 26.51 6.18
C ALA A 160 0.03 25.00 6.42
N LEU A 161 0.73 24.21 5.59
CA LEU A 161 0.86 22.75 5.75
C LEU A 161 1.52 22.39 7.09
N LYS A 162 2.62 23.02 7.45
CA LYS A 162 3.27 22.81 8.76
C LYS A 162 2.37 23.24 9.93
N LYS A 163 1.61 24.33 9.78
CA LYS A 163 0.62 24.78 10.79
C LYS A 163 -0.50 23.76 10.94
N LEU A 164 -0.99 23.18 9.83
CA LEU A 164 -2.02 22.16 9.81
C LEU A 164 -1.55 20.88 10.50
N ILE A 165 -0.32 20.41 10.23
CA ILE A 165 0.28 19.25 10.91
C ILE A 165 0.36 19.49 12.41
N ARG A 166 0.92 20.64 12.88
CA ARG A 166 0.99 20.94 14.31
C ARG A 166 -0.41 20.97 14.95
N ARG A 167 -1.40 21.50 14.24
CA ARG A 167 -2.81 21.49 14.67
C ARG A 167 -3.35 20.08 14.79
N GLY A 168 -3.10 19.21 13.79
CA GLY A 168 -3.49 17.81 13.78
C GLY A 168 -2.86 17.03 14.94
N VAL A 169 -1.56 17.22 15.21
CA VAL A 169 -0.90 16.60 16.36
C VAL A 169 -1.56 17.00 17.69
N LYS A 170 -1.84 18.30 17.87
CA LYS A 170 -2.55 18.79 19.05
C LYS A 170 -3.97 18.22 19.18
N TYR A 171 -4.68 18.04 18.07
CA TYR A 171 -6.02 17.46 18.09
C TYR A 171 -5.98 15.96 18.39
N ALA A 172 -5.01 15.23 17.84
CA ALA A 172 -4.79 13.82 18.15
C ALA A 172 -4.48 13.64 19.65
N GLN A 173 -3.58 14.47 20.22
CA GLN A 173 -3.29 14.43 21.65
C GLN A 173 -4.54 14.68 22.51
N LYS A 174 -5.37 15.68 22.14
CA LYS A 174 -6.64 15.98 22.85
C LYS A 174 -7.69 14.88 22.71
N ALA A 175 -7.60 14.09 21.64
CA ALA A 175 -8.45 12.92 21.43
C ALA A 175 -7.85 11.63 22.03
N ASP A 176 -6.70 11.72 22.69
CA ASP A 176 -5.96 10.59 23.26
C ASP A 176 -5.59 9.53 22.21
N MET A 177 -5.05 10.02 21.07
CA MET A 177 -4.64 9.23 19.91
C MET A 177 -3.16 9.49 19.57
N TYR A 178 -2.50 8.49 19.02
CA TYR A 178 -1.22 8.65 18.34
C TYR A 178 -1.42 9.32 16.99
N VAL A 179 -0.35 9.89 16.43
CA VAL A 179 -0.38 10.56 15.14
C VAL A 179 0.90 10.27 14.35
N ILE A 180 0.73 9.91 13.08
CA ILE A 180 1.84 9.75 12.13
C ILE A 180 1.93 11.03 11.32
N VAL A 181 3.12 11.64 11.33
CA VAL A 181 3.48 12.77 10.46
C VAL A 181 4.21 12.21 9.26
N ASP A 182 3.54 12.21 8.12
CA ASP A 182 3.98 11.55 6.92
C ASP A 182 4.49 12.54 5.86
N TRP A 183 5.71 12.30 5.39
CA TRP A 183 6.31 12.88 4.20
C TRP A 183 5.92 12.02 3.00
N HIS A 184 4.83 12.41 2.34
CA HIS A 184 4.10 11.58 1.39
C HIS A 184 4.75 11.60 -0.01
N VAL A 185 5.84 10.84 -0.15
CA VAL A 185 6.52 10.57 -1.44
C VAL A 185 5.63 9.73 -2.32
N LEU A 186 5.43 10.13 -3.58
CA LEU A 186 4.70 9.36 -4.59
C LEU A 186 5.22 9.61 -6.01
N SER A 187 4.84 10.72 -6.66
CA SER A 187 5.17 10.99 -8.07
C SER A 187 6.65 11.28 -8.31
N GLU A 188 7.38 11.80 -7.33
CA GLU A 188 8.84 11.97 -7.42
C GLU A 188 9.60 10.66 -7.33
N GLN A 189 8.93 9.56 -7.00
CA GLN A 189 9.43 8.18 -6.91
C GLN A 189 10.57 8.01 -5.90
N ASN A 190 11.69 8.70 -6.10
CA ASN A 190 12.88 8.60 -5.27
C ASN A 190 12.88 9.69 -4.17
N PRO A 191 12.86 9.34 -2.87
CA PRO A 191 12.83 10.30 -1.78
C PRO A 191 14.06 11.22 -1.73
N ASN A 192 15.14 10.86 -2.44
CA ASN A 192 16.32 11.72 -2.56
C ASN A 192 16.09 12.95 -3.43
N THR A 193 15.03 12.99 -4.25
CA THR A 193 14.64 14.14 -5.08
C THR A 193 14.47 15.40 -4.21
N TYR A 194 13.71 15.30 -3.14
CA TYR A 194 13.48 16.42 -2.19
C TYR A 194 14.14 16.19 -0.82
N ARG A 195 15.28 15.50 -0.79
CA ARG A 195 16.00 15.20 0.48
C ARG A 195 16.39 16.44 1.27
N LYS A 196 16.73 17.54 0.60
CA LYS A 196 17.09 18.82 1.25
C LYS A 196 15.88 19.43 1.97
N GLU A 197 14.75 19.43 1.29
CA GLU A 197 13.45 19.90 1.78
C GLU A 197 12.96 19.04 2.94
N ALA A 198 13.05 17.72 2.81
CA ALA A 198 12.71 16.77 3.86
C ALA A 198 13.55 17.00 5.13
N LYS A 199 14.87 17.17 5.00
CA LYS A 199 15.74 17.50 6.15
C LYS A 199 15.32 18.80 6.83
N LYS A 200 14.98 19.85 6.07
CA LYS A 200 14.50 21.12 6.61
C LYS A 200 13.17 20.93 7.33
N PHE A 201 12.23 20.26 6.70
CA PHE A 201 10.91 19.95 7.27
C PHE A 201 11.03 19.18 8.58
N PHE A 202 11.72 18.04 8.58
CA PHE A 202 11.86 17.21 9.79
C PHE A 202 12.66 17.89 10.89
N LYS A 203 13.64 18.76 10.57
CA LYS A 203 14.33 19.58 11.58
C LYS A 203 13.36 20.52 12.30
N GLU A 204 12.51 21.21 11.54
CA GLU A 204 11.51 22.13 12.10
C GLU A 204 10.42 21.39 12.88
N MET A 205 9.89 20.30 12.29
CA MET A 205 8.78 19.55 12.89
C MET A 205 9.21 18.78 14.13
N SER A 206 10.35 18.08 14.11
CA SER A 206 10.84 17.35 15.29
C SER A 206 11.18 18.30 16.44
N LYS A 207 11.71 19.51 16.15
CA LYS A 207 11.91 20.55 17.17
C LYS A 207 10.59 21.04 17.77
N ALA A 208 9.57 21.26 16.93
CA ALA A 208 8.27 21.78 17.36
C ALA A 208 7.42 20.74 18.10
N LEU A 209 7.64 19.45 17.82
CA LEU A 209 6.80 18.36 18.31
C LEU A 209 7.45 17.49 19.39
N LYS A 210 8.68 17.74 19.79
CA LYS A 210 9.47 16.92 20.73
C LYS A 210 8.85 16.68 22.12
N SER A 211 7.90 17.52 22.52
CA SER A 211 7.19 17.39 23.79
C SER A 211 5.90 16.57 23.70
N TYR A 212 5.58 16.02 22.53
CA TYR A 212 4.39 15.22 22.29
C TYR A 212 4.74 13.73 22.26
N ASP A 213 4.32 12.99 23.27
CA ASP A 213 4.55 11.53 23.38
C ASP A 213 3.75 10.69 22.36
N ASN A 214 2.87 11.33 21.60
CA ASN A 214 1.97 10.67 20.65
C ASN A 214 2.42 10.76 19.19
N VAL A 215 3.62 11.31 18.90
CA VAL A 215 4.10 11.53 17.52
C VAL A 215 4.95 10.37 17.01
N ILE A 216 4.68 9.96 15.79
CA ILE A 216 5.46 9.02 14.99
C ILE A 216 5.81 9.74 13.67
N TYR A 217 7.01 9.57 13.16
CA TYR A 217 7.43 10.17 11.89
C TYR A 217 7.52 9.09 10.81
N GLU A 218 6.82 9.27 9.70
CA GLU A 218 6.99 8.48 8.48
C GLU A 218 7.77 9.33 7.47
N ILE A 219 8.99 8.89 7.15
CA ILE A 219 9.93 9.75 6.43
C ILE A 219 9.86 9.63 4.91
N CYS A 220 9.20 8.61 4.38
CA CYS A 220 8.86 8.47 2.97
C CYS A 220 7.71 7.46 2.81
N ASN A 221 6.61 7.90 2.18
CA ASN A 221 5.40 7.10 1.99
C ASN A 221 5.63 5.91 1.03
N GLU A 222 5.78 6.18 -0.25
CA GLU A 222 5.80 5.18 -1.32
C GLU A 222 6.92 5.40 -2.33
N PRO A 223 8.17 5.11 -1.97
CA PRO A 223 9.26 5.04 -2.95
C PRO A 223 8.93 4.02 -4.03
N ASN A 224 9.04 4.41 -5.30
CA ASN A 224 8.60 3.58 -6.41
C ASN A 224 9.47 3.75 -7.67
N GLY A 225 9.00 3.24 -8.82
CA GLY A 225 9.74 3.29 -10.08
C GLY A 225 11.07 2.51 -9.99
N ALA A 226 12.16 3.14 -10.38
CA ALA A 226 13.50 2.56 -10.32
C ALA A 226 14.20 2.73 -8.95
N THR A 227 13.50 3.23 -7.94
CA THR A 227 14.08 3.49 -6.61
C THR A 227 14.43 2.20 -5.91
N THR A 228 15.71 2.04 -5.60
CA THR A 228 16.24 0.86 -4.92
C THR A 228 16.16 0.99 -3.40
N TRP A 229 16.26 -0.14 -2.68
CA TRP A 229 16.41 -0.13 -1.21
C TRP A 229 17.65 0.66 -0.76
N GLN A 230 18.74 0.64 -1.51
CA GLN A 230 19.94 1.40 -1.20
C GLN A 230 19.71 2.92 -1.33
N ASP A 231 18.91 3.37 -2.29
CA ASP A 231 18.50 4.78 -2.41
C ASP A 231 17.70 5.23 -1.19
N ILE A 232 16.75 4.39 -0.75
CA ILE A 232 15.95 4.65 0.45
C ILE A 232 16.83 4.69 1.71
N LYS A 233 17.77 3.74 1.86
CA LYS A 233 18.73 3.76 2.97
C LYS A 233 19.60 5.02 2.97
N LYS A 234 20.07 5.47 1.81
CA LYS A 234 20.82 6.73 1.64
C LYS A 234 20.01 7.93 2.12
N TYR A 235 18.73 7.98 1.74
CA TYR A 235 17.80 9.01 2.20
C TYR A 235 17.56 8.93 3.71
N ALA A 236 17.20 7.77 4.23
CA ALA A 236 16.91 7.54 5.63
C ALA A 236 18.10 7.90 6.54
N ASN A 237 19.31 7.48 6.17
CA ASN A 237 20.55 7.82 6.88
C ASN A 237 20.85 9.33 6.89
N ALA A 238 20.30 10.10 5.96
CA ALA A 238 20.44 11.56 5.95
C ALA A 238 19.34 12.28 6.76
N VAL A 239 18.14 11.68 6.90
CA VAL A 239 16.98 12.31 7.55
C VAL A 239 16.86 11.89 9.02
N ILE A 240 17.08 10.62 9.36
CA ILE A 240 16.97 10.10 10.73
C ILE A 240 17.80 10.91 11.73
N PRO A 241 19.09 11.23 11.48
CA PRO A 241 19.88 12.05 12.42
C PRO A 241 19.30 13.43 12.68
N VAL A 242 18.62 14.01 11.69
CA VAL A 242 17.97 15.33 11.82
C VAL A 242 16.81 15.28 12.82
N ILE A 243 16.01 14.22 12.78
CA ILE A 243 14.93 13.97 13.75
C ILE A 243 15.55 13.69 15.12
N ARG A 244 16.54 12.79 15.20
CA ARG A 244 17.20 12.36 16.44
C ARG A 244 17.88 13.51 17.19
N ALA A 245 18.31 14.55 16.50
CA ALA A 245 18.88 15.74 17.13
C ALA A 245 17.88 16.51 18.03
N ASN A 246 16.57 16.36 17.78
CA ASN A 246 15.52 17.03 18.55
C ASN A 246 14.65 16.04 19.36
N ASP A 247 14.41 14.86 18.82
CA ASP A 247 13.54 13.81 19.35
C ASP A 247 14.30 12.47 19.30
N LYS A 248 14.95 12.16 20.43
CA LYS A 248 15.91 11.05 20.51
C LYS A 248 15.26 9.67 20.38
N ASP A 249 14.03 9.54 20.86
CA ASP A 249 13.37 8.24 21.06
C ASP A 249 12.13 8.02 20.16
N ALA A 250 11.75 9.01 19.35
CA ALA A 250 10.59 8.89 18.46
C ALA A 250 10.64 7.61 17.61
N VAL A 251 9.49 7.00 17.38
CA VAL A 251 9.35 5.96 16.36
C VAL A 251 9.43 6.61 14.98
N ILE A 252 10.28 6.05 14.12
CA ILE A 252 10.44 6.50 12.74
C ILE A 252 10.08 5.33 11.82
N ILE A 253 9.20 5.56 10.85
CA ILE A 253 8.78 4.60 9.84
C ILE A 253 9.44 4.98 8.52
N VAL A 254 9.98 3.97 7.83
CA VAL A 254 10.67 4.12 6.55
C VAL A 254 9.93 3.32 5.49
N GLY A 255 9.53 3.97 4.40
CA GLY A 255 8.95 3.31 3.23
C GLY A 255 9.91 2.29 2.62
N THR A 256 9.38 1.31 1.93
CA THR A 256 10.16 0.29 1.23
C THR A 256 9.97 0.42 -0.29
N PRO A 257 10.78 -0.24 -1.15
CA PRO A 257 10.62 -0.12 -2.60
C PRO A 257 9.26 -0.60 -3.11
N THR A 258 8.93 -0.24 -4.35
CA THR A 258 7.74 -0.69 -5.07
C THR A 258 6.45 -0.35 -4.31
N TRP A 259 6.22 0.96 -4.09
CA TRP A 259 5.06 1.47 -3.32
C TRP A 259 4.95 0.83 -1.94
N SER A 260 6.06 0.79 -1.20
CA SER A 260 6.15 0.20 0.14
C SER A 260 5.70 -1.28 0.23
N GLN A 261 6.01 -2.10 -0.80
CA GLN A 261 5.66 -3.53 -0.83
C GLN A 261 6.84 -4.46 -0.56
N GLU A 262 8.11 -4.00 -0.77
CA GLU A 262 9.29 -4.87 -0.70
C GLU A 262 9.95 -4.86 0.70
N VAL A 263 9.17 -5.22 1.72
CA VAL A 263 9.69 -5.36 3.11
C VAL A 263 10.73 -6.47 3.25
N ASP A 264 10.75 -7.45 2.35
CA ASP A 264 11.78 -8.49 2.26
C ASP A 264 13.18 -7.90 1.98
N LYS A 265 13.28 -6.86 1.16
CA LYS A 265 14.54 -6.13 0.92
C LYS A 265 15.06 -5.46 2.20
N ALA A 266 14.14 -4.84 2.94
CA ALA A 266 14.47 -4.25 4.22
C ALA A 266 14.82 -5.31 5.28
N ALA A 267 14.16 -6.48 5.28
CA ALA A 267 14.47 -7.58 6.18
C ALA A 267 15.86 -8.19 5.93
N ALA A 268 16.26 -8.28 4.65
CA ALA A 268 17.57 -8.79 4.27
C ALA A 268 18.73 -7.83 4.67
N ASP A 269 18.50 -6.53 4.66
CA ASP A 269 19.52 -5.51 4.94
C ASP A 269 18.92 -4.30 5.68
N PRO A 270 18.49 -4.44 6.95
CA PRO A 270 17.82 -3.38 7.68
C PRO A 270 18.73 -2.17 7.93
N ILE A 271 18.12 -1.02 8.19
CA ILE A 271 18.84 0.20 8.61
C ILE A 271 19.49 -0.07 9.98
N LYS A 272 20.79 0.19 10.08
CA LYS A 272 21.60 -0.06 11.28
C LYS A 272 21.98 1.24 11.99
N GLY A 273 22.34 1.15 13.26
CA GLY A 273 22.83 2.30 14.05
C GLY A 273 21.75 3.16 14.69
N TYR A 274 20.46 2.86 14.47
CA TYR A 274 19.35 3.59 15.07
C TYR A 274 18.38 2.66 15.80
N LYS A 275 17.76 3.17 16.87
CA LYS A 275 16.66 2.51 17.59
C LYS A 275 15.32 3.04 17.12
N ASN A 276 14.24 2.31 17.42
CA ASN A 276 12.86 2.71 17.14
C ASN A 276 12.60 2.99 15.65
N ILE A 277 13.13 2.14 14.77
CA ILE A 277 12.86 2.17 13.33
C ILE A 277 11.85 1.08 13.01
N MET A 278 10.83 1.39 12.20
CA MET A 278 9.89 0.46 11.60
C MET A 278 9.89 0.63 10.08
N TYR A 279 9.30 -0.32 9.38
CA TYR A 279 9.28 -0.36 7.91
C TYR A 279 7.84 -0.41 7.42
N ALA A 280 7.50 0.48 6.49
CA ALA A 280 6.17 0.53 5.93
C ALA A 280 5.93 -0.64 4.97
N LEU A 281 4.73 -1.22 5.07
CA LEU A 281 4.14 -2.06 4.04
C LEU A 281 2.79 -1.46 3.67
N HIS A 282 2.54 -1.32 2.35
CA HIS A 282 1.26 -0.86 1.82
C HIS A 282 0.61 -1.94 0.97
N PHE A 283 -0.72 -2.01 1.03
CA PHE A 283 -1.48 -2.93 0.19
C PHE A 283 -2.88 -2.39 -0.13
N TYR A 284 -3.45 -2.86 -1.23
CA TYR A 284 -4.84 -2.68 -1.59
C TYR A 284 -5.46 -4.06 -1.82
N ALA A 285 -6.46 -4.42 -1.02
CA ALA A 285 -6.87 -5.81 -0.81
C ALA A 285 -7.48 -6.48 -2.05
N ALA A 286 -8.07 -5.71 -2.97
CA ALA A 286 -8.55 -6.26 -4.23
C ALA A 286 -7.42 -6.62 -5.21
N THR A 287 -6.25 -5.98 -5.09
CA THR A 287 -5.05 -6.29 -5.90
C THR A 287 -4.10 -7.23 -5.19
N HIS A 288 -3.76 -6.95 -3.94
CA HIS A 288 -2.69 -7.61 -3.20
C HIS A 288 -3.25 -8.76 -2.35
N LYS A 289 -2.83 -9.98 -2.66
CA LYS A 289 -3.35 -11.22 -2.09
C LYS A 289 -2.32 -11.91 -1.18
N ASP A 290 -2.34 -13.23 -1.17
CA ASP A 290 -1.53 -14.07 -0.27
C ASP A 290 -0.03 -13.84 -0.44
N ASP A 291 0.45 -13.51 -1.63
CA ASP A 291 1.87 -13.27 -1.89
C ASP A 291 2.43 -12.13 -1.05
N LEU A 292 1.75 -10.99 -1.06
CA LEU A 292 2.20 -9.84 -0.28
C LEU A 292 1.93 -10.05 1.22
N ARG A 293 0.83 -10.75 1.59
CA ARG A 293 0.59 -11.17 2.98
C ARG A 293 1.70 -12.07 3.50
N ASN A 294 2.11 -13.08 2.72
CA ASN A 294 3.18 -13.99 3.07
C ASN A 294 4.54 -13.27 3.16
N ARG A 295 4.80 -12.31 2.27
CA ARG A 295 5.99 -11.45 2.33
C ARG A 295 6.03 -10.66 3.64
N MET A 296 4.91 -10.05 4.05
CA MET A 296 4.77 -9.37 5.33
C MET A 296 5.08 -10.31 6.51
N VAL A 297 4.43 -11.48 6.54
CA VAL A 297 4.61 -12.46 7.61
C VAL A 297 6.05 -12.95 7.67
N SER A 298 6.67 -13.25 6.52
CA SER A 298 8.06 -13.70 6.44
C SER A 298 9.04 -12.62 6.90
N ALA A 299 8.81 -11.35 6.54
CA ALA A 299 9.65 -10.24 6.99
C ALA A 299 9.58 -10.07 8.52
N VAL A 300 8.38 -10.14 9.10
CA VAL A 300 8.20 -10.13 10.57
C VAL A 300 8.87 -11.35 11.20
N GLY A 301 8.74 -12.54 10.60
CA GLY A 301 9.41 -13.77 11.06
C GLY A 301 10.94 -13.68 11.05
N SER A 302 11.49 -12.90 10.12
CA SER A 302 12.92 -12.58 10.02
C SER A 302 13.36 -11.46 10.99
N GLY A 303 12.46 -10.93 11.82
CA GLY A 303 12.79 -9.94 12.85
C GLY A 303 12.56 -8.49 12.42
N LEU A 304 11.98 -8.23 11.25
CA LEU A 304 11.69 -6.87 10.79
C LEU A 304 10.44 -6.30 11.48
N PRO A 305 10.50 -5.13 12.15
CA PRO A 305 9.32 -4.45 12.68
C PRO A 305 8.55 -3.75 11.53
N VAL A 306 7.42 -4.32 11.14
CA VAL A 306 6.57 -3.82 10.06
C VAL A 306 5.40 -3.01 10.61
N PHE A 307 5.04 -1.92 9.92
CA PHE A 307 3.82 -1.15 10.13
C PHE A 307 3.12 -1.00 8.78
N VAL A 308 1.84 -1.32 8.71
CA VAL A 308 1.01 -1.04 7.53
C VAL A 308 0.47 0.38 7.65
N THR A 309 1.24 1.36 7.16
CA THR A 309 0.90 2.79 7.30
C THR A 309 -0.13 3.26 6.28
N GLU A 310 -0.40 2.44 5.27
CA GLU A 310 -1.48 2.68 4.31
C GLU A 310 -2.03 1.36 3.79
N PHE A 311 -3.36 1.25 3.73
CA PHE A 311 -4.03 0.19 3.00
C PHE A 311 -5.45 0.60 2.59
N GLY A 312 -5.96 0.01 1.51
CA GLY A 312 -7.36 0.09 1.07
C GLY A 312 -7.96 -1.29 0.85
N ILE A 313 -9.29 -1.38 0.78
CA ILE A 313 -9.98 -2.63 0.43
C ILE A 313 -10.37 -2.72 -1.05
N CYS A 314 -10.17 -1.63 -1.80
CA CYS A 314 -10.29 -1.57 -3.26
C CYS A 314 -9.03 -2.12 -3.96
N ASP A 315 -8.96 -1.95 -5.28
CA ASP A 315 -7.75 -2.23 -6.05
C ASP A 315 -6.68 -1.13 -5.88
N ALA A 316 -5.48 -1.37 -6.39
CA ALA A 316 -4.32 -0.49 -6.22
C ALA A 316 -4.43 0.86 -6.95
N SER A 317 -5.48 1.10 -7.75
CA SER A 317 -5.76 2.42 -8.29
C SER A 317 -6.35 3.39 -7.24
N GLY A 318 -6.83 2.85 -6.11
CA GLY A 318 -7.58 3.59 -5.09
C GLY A 318 -9.06 3.81 -5.46
N ASN A 319 -9.48 3.43 -6.67
CA ASN A 319 -10.84 3.67 -7.19
C ASN A 319 -11.41 2.49 -7.99
N GLY A 320 -11.25 1.27 -7.52
CA GLY A 320 -11.76 0.07 -8.16
C GLY A 320 -12.72 -0.73 -7.28
N GLU A 321 -12.92 -1.99 -7.65
CA GLU A 321 -13.77 -2.91 -6.89
C GLU A 321 -13.24 -3.16 -5.47
N LEU A 322 -14.15 -3.43 -4.54
CA LEU A 322 -13.83 -3.71 -3.14
C LEU A 322 -13.77 -5.22 -2.91
N ASP A 323 -12.67 -5.71 -2.31
CA ASP A 323 -12.57 -7.10 -1.85
C ASP A 323 -12.50 -7.18 -0.32
N LYS A 324 -13.68 -7.25 0.31
CA LYS A 324 -13.81 -7.37 1.77
C LYS A 324 -13.29 -8.71 2.30
N THR A 325 -13.39 -9.78 1.50
CA THR A 325 -12.91 -11.12 1.89
C THR A 325 -11.39 -11.11 2.03
N SER A 326 -10.68 -10.59 1.02
CA SER A 326 -9.23 -10.42 1.09
C SER A 326 -8.82 -9.44 2.20
N ALA A 327 -9.54 -8.34 2.36
CA ALA A 327 -9.30 -7.36 3.43
C ALA A 327 -9.42 -7.97 4.83
N ASN A 328 -10.41 -8.83 5.06
CA ASN A 328 -10.57 -9.54 6.32
C ASN A 328 -9.40 -10.50 6.60
N LYS A 329 -8.87 -11.20 5.58
CA LYS A 329 -7.65 -12.01 5.72
C LYS A 329 -6.44 -11.15 6.12
N TRP A 330 -6.27 -9.97 5.51
CA TRP A 330 -5.23 -9.03 5.88
C TRP A 330 -5.33 -8.57 7.33
N VAL A 331 -6.52 -8.17 7.76
CA VAL A 331 -6.79 -7.74 9.15
C VAL A 331 -6.52 -8.88 10.14
N SER A 332 -6.94 -10.11 9.80
CA SER A 332 -6.67 -11.30 10.63
C SER A 332 -5.16 -11.52 10.84
N GLU A 333 -4.36 -11.50 9.77
CA GLU A 333 -2.90 -11.67 9.88
C GLU A 333 -2.25 -10.51 10.65
N MET A 334 -2.65 -9.26 10.39
CA MET A 334 -2.13 -8.11 11.13
C MET A 334 -2.47 -8.20 12.63
N ASN A 335 -3.68 -8.60 12.99
CA ASN A 335 -4.07 -8.80 14.38
C ASN A 335 -3.31 -9.97 15.04
N LYS A 336 -3.13 -11.08 14.33
CA LYS A 336 -2.41 -12.27 14.81
C LYS A 336 -0.95 -11.95 15.18
N TYR A 337 -0.27 -11.15 14.36
CA TYR A 337 1.13 -10.79 14.57
C TYR A 337 1.33 -9.45 15.29
N GLY A 338 0.25 -8.75 15.65
CA GLY A 338 0.32 -7.45 16.34
C GLY A 338 0.86 -6.32 15.46
N ILE A 339 0.69 -6.42 14.13
CA ILE A 339 1.12 -5.41 13.17
C ILE A 339 0.10 -4.27 13.19
N SER A 340 0.58 -3.05 13.41
CA SER A 340 -0.23 -1.83 13.39
C SER A 340 -0.65 -1.48 11.96
N TYR A 341 -1.82 -0.83 11.79
CA TYR A 341 -2.33 -0.48 10.47
C TYR A 341 -3.17 0.78 10.43
N VAL A 342 -3.14 1.46 9.28
CA VAL A 342 -3.87 2.70 9.00
C VAL A 342 -4.53 2.61 7.62
N CYS A 343 -5.85 2.81 7.57
CA CYS A 343 -6.63 2.73 6.33
C CYS A 343 -6.61 4.07 5.58
N TRP A 344 -6.47 4.04 4.31
CA TRP A 344 -6.59 5.13 3.36
C TRP A 344 -8.06 5.19 2.90
N ASN A 345 -8.84 6.32 2.87
CA ASN A 345 -8.47 7.63 3.38
C ASN A 345 -9.69 8.42 3.90
N LEU A 346 -9.47 9.35 4.84
CA LEU A 346 -10.46 10.32 5.30
C LEU A 346 -10.64 11.45 4.29
N SER A 347 -11.55 11.27 3.37
CA SER A 347 -12.09 12.27 2.46
C SER A 347 -13.47 11.84 1.98
N ASN A 348 -14.14 12.76 1.28
CA ASN A 348 -15.34 12.49 0.49
C ASN A 348 -15.03 12.56 -1.02
N LYS A 349 -13.80 12.26 -1.39
CA LYS A 349 -13.41 12.16 -2.80
C LYS A 349 -14.28 11.10 -3.49
N ASP A 350 -14.64 11.33 -4.73
CA ASP A 350 -15.39 10.35 -5.50
C ASP A 350 -14.47 9.21 -5.98
N GLU A 351 -14.11 8.36 -5.02
CA GLU A 351 -13.30 7.17 -5.23
C GLU A 351 -13.61 6.09 -4.18
N SER A 352 -13.34 4.83 -4.50
CA SER A 352 -13.70 3.68 -3.67
C SER A 352 -12.97 3.65 -2.32
N SER A 353 -11.73 4.19 -2.25
CA SER A 353 -10.93 4.27 -1.03
C SER A 353 -11.34 5.40 -0.08
N ALA A 354 -12.21 6.31 -0.49
CA ALA A 354 -12.71 7.34 0.39
C ALA A 354 -13.62 6.73 1.47
N LEU A 355 -13.38 7.06 2.74
CA LEU A 355 -14.17 6.54 3.87
C LEU A 355 -15.52 7.22 4.01
N ILE A 356 -15.66 8.43 3.48
CA ILE A 356 -16.89 9.23 3.52
C ILE A 356 -17.51 9.22 2.13
N SER A 357 -18.83 9.08 2.05
CA SER A 357 -19.57 9.15 0.76
C SER A 357 -19.29 10.46 0.04
N SER A 358 -19.10 10.43 -1.28
CA SER A 358 -18.86 11.62 -2.09
C SER A 358 -20.02 12.63 -2.01
N SER A 359 -21.24 12.19 -1.72
CA SER A 359 -22.41 13.05 -1.49
C SER A 359 -22.44 13.73 -0.12
N CYS A 360 -21.56 13.35 0.82
CA CYS A 360 -21.53 13.91 2.16
C CYS A 360 -20.59 15.11 2.26
N ALA A 361 -21.14 16.29 2.53
CA ALA A 361 -20.36 17.53 2.72
C ALA A 361 -19.85 17.74 4.16
N LYS A 362 -20.17 16.84 5.10
CA LYS A 362 -19.71 16.95 6.50
C LYS A 362 -18.23 16.59 6.60
N THR A 363 -17.54 17.20 7.55
CA THR A 363 -16.15 16.86 7.92
C THR A 363 -16.05 16.28 9.34
N SER A 364 -17.19 16.04 10.01
CA SER A 364 -17.32 15.39 11.31
C SER A 364 -18.80 15.18 11.65
N GLY A 365 -19.11 14.39 12.68
CA GLY A 365 -20.47 14.08 13.08
C GLY A 365 -21.15 13.13 12.10
N PHE A 366 -20.40 12.13 11.64
CA PHE A 366 -20.87 11.16 10.65
C PHE A 366 -21.86 10.18 11.25
N THR A 367 -22.92 9.93 10.49
CA THR A 367 -23.82 8.80 10.69
C THR A 367 -23.39 7.65 9.77
N ARG A 368 -23.95 6.45 9.98
CA ARG A 368 -23.63 5.30 9.11
C ARG A 368 -23.98 5.55 7.64
N SER A 369 -24.98 6.39 7.34
CA SER A 369 -25.35 6.76 5.96
C SER A 369 -24.34 7.68 5.28
N ASP A 370 -23.59 8.46 6.06
CA ASP A 370 -22.55 9.36 5.53
C ASP A 370 -21.27 8.60 5.10
N LEU A 371 -21.13 7.33 5.52
CA LEU A 371 -19.96 6.52 5.22
C LEU A 371 -20.09 5.80 3.87
N SER A 372 -18.98 5.70 3.15
CA SER A 372 -18.85 4.83 1.98
C SER A 372 -18.93 3.34 2.35
N ALA A 373 -18.84 2.47 1.36
CA ALA A 373 -18.78 1.02 1.59
C ALA A 373 -17.50 0.60 2.33
N GLU A 374 -16.35 1.24 2.04
CA GLU A 374 -15.09 1.04 2.76
C GLU A 374 -15.17 1.63 4.17
N GLY A 375 -15.71 2.84 4.33
CA GLY A 375 -15.89 3.46 5.64
C GLY A 375 -16.77 2.64 6.59
N LYS A 376 -17.88 2.05 6.09
CA LYS A 376 -18.74 1.16 6.86
C LYS A 376 -18.02 -0.12 7.31
N TRP A 377 -17.23 -0.70 6.43
CA TRP A 377 -16.40 -1.88 6.72
C TRP A 377 -15.33 -1.54 7.77
N LEU A 378 -14.58 -0.45 7.57
CA LEU A 378 -13.52 -0.04 8.48
C LEU A 378 -14.04 0.27 9.89
N ALA A 379 -15.15 1.01 10.01
CA ALA A 379 -15.76 1.32 11.31
C ALA A 379 -16.10 0.03 12.09
N LYS A 380 -16.62 -1.01 11.40
CA LYS A 380 -16.85 -2.33 11.99
C LYS A 380 -15.54 -3.01 12.42
N VAL A 381 -14.49 -2.97 11.59
CA VAL A 381 -13.18 -3.55 11.91
C VAL A 381 -12.55 -2.88 13.13
N LEU A 382 -12.53 -1.55 13.18
CA LEU A 382 -11.94 -0.81 14.29
C LEU A 382 -12.70 -1.01 15.62
N SER A 383 -14.01 -1.19 15.55
CA SER A 383 -14.87 -1.48 16.73
C SER A 383 -14.74 -2.93 17.21
N SER A 384 -14.18 -3.84 16.39
CA SER A 384 -13.96 -5.23 16.74
C SER A 384 -12.74 -5.42 17.64
N LYS A 385 -12.60 -6.62 18.23
CA LYS A 385 -11.40 -7.02 18.96
C LYS A 385 -10.21 -7.00 17.99
N GLY A 386 -9.13 -6.32 18.36
CA GLY A 386 -7.85 -6.34 17.64
C GLY A 386 -6.87 -7.31 18.29
N PHE A 387 -5.58 -6.96 18.20
CA PHE A 387 -4.49 -7.71 18.80
C PHE A 387 -4.70 -7.96 20.31
N SER A 388 -4.51 -9.20 20.74
CA SER A 388 -4.73 -9.65 22.12
C SER A 388 -3.57 -9.32 23.09
N GLY A 389 -2.48 -8.68 22.61
CA GLY A 389 -1.24 -8.50 23.39
C GLY A 389 -0.30 -9.72 23.33
N LYS A 390 -0.73 -10.84 22.77
CA LYS A 390 0.07 -12.07 22.60
C LYS A 390 0.34 -12.31 21.11
N ALA A 391 1.42 -11.72 20.57
CA ALA A 391 1.81 -11.98 19.19
C ALA A 391 2.26 -13.43 19.02
N VAL A 392 1.77 -14.11 18.01
CA VAL A 392 2.27 -15.41 17.55
C VAL A 392 3.64 -15.19 16.89
N LYS A 393 4.56 -16.13 17.06
CA LYS A 393 5.85 -16.06 16.37
C LYS A 393 5.62 -16.31 14.88
N ALA A 394 5.95 -15.34 14.05
CA ALA A 394 5.86 -15.48 12.60
C ALA A 394 6.95 -16.44 12.08
N PRO A 395 6.66 -17.26 11.04
CA PRO A 395 7.68 -18.09 10.41
C PRO A 395 8.72 -17.19 9.73
N ALA A 396 10.01 -17.49 9.95
CA ALA A 396 11.09 -16.82 9.23
C ALA A 396 11.09 -17.23 7.76
N ALA A 397 11.56 -16.34 6.88
CA ALA A 397 11.83 -16.70 5.49
C ALA A 397 12.87 -17.83 5.46
N SER A 398 12.61 -18.87 4.66
CA SER A 398 13.58 -19.93 4.41
C SER A 398 14.80 -19.31 3.72
N GLN A 399 15.93 -19.24 4.41
CA GLN A 399 17.18 -18.75 3.81
C GLN A 399 17.68 -19.80 2.82
N ASN A 400 17.39 -19.64 1.54
CA ASN A 400 18.17 -20.27 0.49
C ASN A 400 19.47 -19.47 0.34
N GLN A 401 20.49 -19.86 1.07
CA GLN A 401 21.85 -19.36 0.87
C GLN A 401 22.33 -19.73 -0.54
N GLY A 402 22.53 -18.72 -1.36
CA GLY A 402 23.34 -18.82 -2.57
C GLY A 402 24.79 -19.00 -2.14
N GLY A 403 25.27 -20.24 -2.10
CA GLY A 403 26.65 -20.56 -1.86
C GLY A 403 27.50 -20.30 -3.09
N SER A 404 28.46 -19.38 -2.98
CA SER A 404 29.65 -19.31 -3.80
C SER A 404 30.56 -20.47 -3.42
N GLY A 405 30.86 -21.38 -4.37
CA GLY A 405 31.67 -22.54 -4.10
C GLY A 405 33.16 -22.23 -3.95
N THR A 406 33.79 -22.80 -2.94
CA THR A 406 35.17 -23.23 -2.97
C THR A 406 35.25 -24.64 -2.43
N SER A 407 35.97 -25.46 -3.15
CA SER A 407 36.21 -26.88 -2.95
C SER A 407 36.93 -27.20 -1.65
N GLY A 408 36.45 -28.25 -0.92
CA GLY A 408 37.16 -28.90 0.17
C GLY A 408 36.44 -30.17 0.57
N SER A 409 37.07 -31.30 0.33
CA SER A 409 36.63 -32.68 0.57
C SER A 409 36.47 -33.01 2.06
N GLY A 410 35.46 -33.81 2.41
CA GLY A 410 35.37 -34.49 3.72
C GLY A 410 33.98 -35.09 3.95
N SER A 411 33.91 -36.40 3.90
CA SER A 411 32.75 -37.28 4.06
C SER A 411 32.12 -37.27 5.47
N THR A 412 30.79 -37.34 5.63
CA THR A 412 29.98 -38.49 6.05
C THR A 412 28.55 -38.09 6.41
N SER A 413 27.64 -38.78 5.77
CA SER A 413 26.30 -39.29 6.14
C SER A 413 25.32 -38.46 6.97
N GLY A 414 24.15 -38.19 6.34
CA GLY A 414 22.91 -37.76 6.97
C GLY A 414 21.85 -37.41 5.92
N SER A 415 21.11 -38.41 5.43
CA SER A 415 20.09 -38.27 4.38
C SER A 415 18.85 -37.53 4.86
N GLY A 416 18.56 -36.41 4.21
CA GLY A 416 17.26 -35.73 4.20
C GLY A 416 17.05 -35.18 2.80
N SER A 417 16.42 -35.96 1.91
CA SER A 417 16.19 -35.62 0.52
C SER A 417 15.17 -34.46 0.42
N ALA A 418 15.66 -33.25 0.18
CA ALA A 418 14.81 -32.17 -0.32
C ALA A 418 14.43 -32.50 -1.77
N SER A 419 13.20 -33.02 -1.96
CA SER A 419 12.59 -33.27 -3.25
C SER A 419 12.54 -31.96 -4.03
N LYS A 420 13.28 -31.89 -5.15
CA LYS A 420 13.18 -30.77 -6.12
C LYS A 420 11.77 -30.77 -6.71
N ILE A 421 10.91 -29.87 -6.26
CA ILE A 421 9.56 -29.68 -6.78
C ILE A 421 9.66 -29.39 -8.28
N ARG A 422 9.07 -30.27 -9.11
CA ARG A 422 8.98 -30.10 -10.57
C ARG A 422 7.55 -29.70 -10.93
N GLY A 423 7.35 -28.42 -11.24
CA GLY A 423 6.07 -27.94 -11.77
C GLY A 423 5.93 -28.13 -13.29
N PRO A 424 4.75 -27.89 -13.85
CA PRO A 424 4.42 -28.12 -15.25
C PRO A 424 5.11 -27.18 -16.25
N LEU A 425 5.64 -26.01 -15.85
CA LEU A 425 6.33 -25.09 -16.74
C LEU A 425 7.80 -25.46 -16.92
N THR A 426 8.31 -25.32 -18.17
CA THR A 426 9.73 -25.49 -18.47
C THR A 426 10.55 -24.38 -17.77
N LYS A 427 11.61 -24.76 -17.08
CA LYS A 427 12.43 -23.87 -16.23
C LYS A 427 13.03 -22.67 -16.96
N SER A 428 13.36 -22.81 -18.26
CA SER A 428 13.92 -21.75 -19.08
C SER A 428 13.72 -22.05 -20.56
N GLY A 429 13.71 -21.03 -21.38
CA GLY A 429 13.59 -21.15 -22.82
C GLY A 429 13.78 -19.83 -23.53
N LYS A 430 13.64 -19.88 -24.87
CA LYS A 430 13.68 -18.71 -25.74
C LYS A 430 12.33 -18.55 -26.44
N SER A 431 11.93 -17.33 -26.70
CA SER A 431 10.77 -16.95 -27.49
C SER A 431 11.18 -15.80 -28.41
N GLY A 432 11.74 -16.15 -29.59
CA GLY A 432 12.46 -15.19 -30.46
C GLY A 432 13.73 -14.65 -29.75
N ASP A 433 13.90 -13.35 -29.78
CA ASP A 433 15.02 -12.65 -29.13
C ASP A 433 14.87 -12.50 -27.60
N LEU A 434 13.78 -13.00 -27.04
CA LEU A 434 13.54 -12.99 -25.60
C LEU A 434 13.88 -14.36 -25.01
N ALA A 435 14.56 -14.35 -23.87
CA ALA A 435 14.73 -15.53 -23.03
C ALA A 435 13.84 -15.42 -21.79
N TYR A 436 13.36 -16.56 -21.29
CA TYR A 436 12.67 -16.60 -20.01
C TYR A 436 13.31 -17.61 -19.06
N LYS A 437 13.16 -17.35 -17.77
CA LYS A 437 13.46 -18.28 -16.68
C LYS A 437 12.24 -18.34 -15.77
N ALA A 438 11.70 -19.55 -15.55
CA ALA A 438 10.55 -19.79 -14.68
C ALA A 438 10.99 -20.76 -13.57
N VAL A 439 10.94 -20.30 -12.33
CA VAL A 439 11.37 -21.07 -11.15
C VAL A 439 10.15 -21.33 -10.28
N VAL A 440 9.90 -22.59 -9.92
CA VAL A 440 8.88 -22.91 -8.92
C VAL A 440 9.34 -22.39 -7.58
N SER A 441 8.58 -21.48 -6.98
CA SER A 441 8.83 -20.95 -5.63
C SER A 441 8.00 -21.63 -4.56
N ASP A 442 6.83 -22.21 -4.93
CA ASP A 442 5.96 -22.92 -4.00
C ASP A 442 5.03 -23.91 -4.75
N SER A 443 4.46 -24.88 -4.02
CA SER A 443 3.38 -25.75 -4.52
C SER A 443 2.53 -26.30 -3.38
N TRP A 444 1.21 -26.41 -3.64
CA TRP A 444 0.25 -26.93 -2.65
C TRP A 444 -0.90 -27.64 -3.37
N GLU A 445 -1.67 -28.41 -2.61
CA GLU A 445 -2.91 -29.02 -3.08
C GLU A 445 -4.12 -28.33 -2.45
N SER A 446 -5.12 -28.07 -3.26
CA SER A 446 -6.41 -27.53 -2.83
C SER A 446 -7.51 -27.98 -3.79
N GLU A 447 -8.65 -28.40 -3.25
CA GLU A 447 -9.84 -28.81 -4.03
C GLU A 447 -9.53 -29.86 -5.12
N GLY A 448 -8.64 -30.81 -4.83
CA GLY A 448 -8.24 -31.89 -5.74
C GLY A 448 -7.38 -31.42 -6.92
N LYS A 449 -6.83 -30.22 -6.88
CA LYS A 449 -5.90 -29.66 -7.86
C LYS A 449 -4.55 -29.38 -7.22
N THR A 450 -3.47 -29.55 -7.99
CA THR A 450 -2.13 -29.13 -7.58
C THR A 450 -1.81 -27.77 -8.13
N TYR A 451 -1.48 -26.83 -7.27
CA TYR A 451 -1.07 -25.47 -7.59
C TYR A 451 0.43 -25.35 -7.56
N TYR A 452 0.98 -24.55 -8.47
CA TYR A 452 2.40 -24.23 -8.55
C TYR A 452 2.56 -22.73 -8.71
N LYS A 453 3.33 -22.12 -7.79
CA LYS A 453 3.74 -20.73 -7.87
C LYS A 453 5.09 -20.63 -8.56
N TYR A 454 5.20 -19.69 -9.50
CA TYR A 454 6.40 -19.44 -10.27
C TYR A 454 6.84 -17.99 -10.17
N ASP A 455 8.15 -17.81 -10.03
CA ASP A 455 8.83 -16.56 -10.30
C ASP A 455 9.41 -16.61 -11.72
N VAL A 456 9.01 -15.64 -12.56
CA VAL A 456 9.41 -15.59 -13.96
C VAL A 456 10.27 -14.35 -14.22
N THR A 457 11.36 -14.54 -14.95
CA THR A 457 12.22 -13.47 -15.46
C THR A 457 12.19 -13.51 -16.98
N VAL A 458 11.98 -12.38 -17.62
CA VAL A 458 12.08 -12.24 -19.09
C VAL A 458 13.27 -11.35 -19.41
N THR A 459 14.20 -11.85 -20.21
CA THR A 459 15.43 -11.14 -20.59
C THR A 459 15.42 -10.85 -22.07
N ASN A 460 15.69 -9.60 -22.44
CA ASN A 460 15.91 -9.19 -23.81
C ASN A 460 17.31 -9.62 -24.25
N LYS A 461 17.41 -10.52 -25.22
CA LYS A 461 18.66 -11.00 -25.85
C LYS A 461 18.94 -10.33 -27.19
N CYS A 462 18.06 -9.40 -27.62
CA CYS A 462 18.29 -8.57 -28.78
C CYS A 462 19.37 -7.50 -28.51
N GLY A 463 20.15 -7.13 -29.51
CA GLY A 463 21.14 -6.07 -29.40
C GLY A 463 20.57 -4.65 -29.28
N LYS A 464 19.26 -4.49 -29.25
CA LYS A 464 18.52 -3.23 -29.09
C LYS A 464 17.38 -3.33 -28.10
N ALA A 465 16.91 -2.20 -27.60
CA ALA A 465 15.74 -2.14 -26.73
C ALA A 465 14.47 -2.63 -27.47
N VAL A 466 13.54 -3.23 -26.72
CA VAL A 466 12.18 -3.57 -27.18
C VAL A 466 11.16 -2.78 -26.36
N ASP A 467 10.10 -2.28 -26.99
CA ASP A 467 9.05 -1.49 -26.31
C ASP A 467 7.87 -2.35 -25.83
N SER A 468 7.82 -3.60 -26.25
CA SER A 468 6.88 -4.59 -25.74
C SER A 468 7.46 -5.99 -25.79
N TRP A 469 7.00 -6.86 -24.90
CA TRP A 469 7.48 -8.24 -24.90
C TRP A 469 6.31 -9.25 -24.75
N LYS A 470 6.51 -10.40 -25.36
CA LYS A 470 5.63 -11.56 -25.23
C LYS A 470 6.51 -12.81 -25.25
N VAL A 471 6.29 -13.72 -24.29
CA VAL A 471 7.01 -14.99 -24.22
C VAL A 471 6.04 -16.17 -24.17
N ALA A 472 6.37 -17.22 -24.87
CA ALA A 472 5.69 -18.51 -24.82
C ALA A 472 6.51 -19.46 -23.94
N ILE A 473 5.98 -19.82 -22.79
CA ILE A 473 6.55 -20.76 -21.83
C ILE A 473 6.02 -22.16 -22.16
N SER A 474 6.90 -23.10 -22.47
CA SER A 474 6.49 -24.47 -22.73
C SER A 474 5.97 -25.13 -21.45
N VAL A 475 4.90 -25.92 -21.57
CA VAL A 475 4.30 -26.65 -20.46
C VAL A 475 4.27 -28.13 -20.76
N SER A 476 4.51 -28.96 -19.74
CA SER A 476 4.48 -30.44 -19.86
C SER A 476 3.08 -31.01 -19.88
N ARG A 477 2.09 -30.24 -19.46
CA ARG A 477 0.65 -30.56 -19.48
C ARG A 477 -0.16 -29.27 -19.47
N LYS A 478 -1.44 -29.34 -19.84
CA LYS A 478 -2.33 -28.18 -19.83
C LYS A 478 -2.38 -27.58 -18.42
N VAL A 479 -2.19 -26.27 -18.32
CA VAL A 479 -2.27 -25.52 -17.08
C VAL A 479 -3.40 -24.49 -17.15
N THR A 480 -4.07 -24.28 -16.04
CA THR A 480 -4.95 -23.13 -15.83
C THR A 480 -4.19 -22.09 -15.02
N VAL A 481 -4.12 -20.85 -15.50
CA VAL A 481 -3.55 -19.73 -14.74
C VAL A 481 -4.61 -19.27 -13.78
N SER A 482 -4.33 -19.43 -12.49
CA SER A 482 -5.16 -18.98 -11.39
C SER A 482 -4.88 -17.50 -11.09
N GLU A 483 -3.60 -17.14 -11.04
CA GLU A 483 -3.16 -15.76 -10.80
C GLU A 483 -1.93 -15.43 -11.66
N ILE A 484 -1.79 -14.15 -12.03
CA ILE A 484 -0.61 -13.62 -12.72
C ILE A 484 -0.44 -12.15 -12.33
N TRP A 485 0.80 -11.74 -12.04
CA TRP A 485 1.13 -10.33 -11.75
C TRP A 485 2.40 -9.89 -12.48
N CYS A 486 2.52 -8.57 -12.70
CA CYS A 486 3.56 -7.94 -13.53
C CYS A 486 3.64 -8.49 -14.97
N ALA A 487 2.60 -9.19 -15.42
CA ALA A 487 2.39 -9.67 -16.78
C ALA A 487 0.91 -10.01 -16.98
N LYS A 488 0.48 -10.12 -18.23
CA LYS A 488 -0.86 -10.57 -18.58
C LYS A 488 -0.83 -11.90 -19.35
N LYS A 489 -1.78 -12.77 -19.04
CA LYS A 489 -2.01 -13.98 -19.80
C LYS A 489 -2.57 -13.62 -21.18
N ILE A 490 -1.94 -14.12 -22.23
CA ILE A 490 -2.41 -13.98 -23.61
C ILE A 490 -3.23 -15.22 -24.00
N PHE A 491 -2.65 -16.42 -23.85
CA PHE A 491 -3.37 -17.68 -24.00
C PHE A 491 -2.68 -18.83 -23.25
N SER A 492 -3.41 -19.93 -23.02
CA SER A 492 -2.88 -21.19 -22.52
C SER A 492 -3.40 -22.33 -23.38
N THR A 493 -2.49 -23.22 -23.82
CA THR A 493 -2.78 -24.45 -24.57
C THR A 493 -2.25 -25.66 -23.79
N LYS A 494 -2.42 -26.86 -24.34
CA LYS A 494 -1.85 -28.08 -23.75
C LYS A 494 -0.30 -28.09 -23.73
N ASN A 495 0.34 -27.28 -24.59
CA ASN A 495 1.81 -27.28 -24.78
C ASN A 495 2.49 -25.96 -24.43
N ALA A 496 1.74 -24.85 -24.29
CA ALA A 496 2.34 -23.53 -24.05
C ALA A 496 1.41 -22.60 -23.26
N LEU A 497 2.02 -21.81 -22.38
CA LEU A 497 1.44 -20.64 -21.75
C LEU A 497 2.11 -19.40 -22.33
N LYS A 498 1.36 -18.51 -23.00
CA LYS A 498 1.87 -17.24 -23.51
C LYS A 498 1.47 -16.11 -22.58
N ILE A 499 2.47 -15.35 -22.13
CA ILE A 499 2.33 -14.15 -21.31
C ILE A 499 2.95 -12.96 -22.02
N GLY A 500 2.56 -11.74 -21.63
CA GLY A 500 3.10 -10.50 -22.20
C GLY A 500 3.16 -9.39 -21.15
N ASN A 501 3.78 -8.28 -21.53
CA ASN A 501 3.96 -7.13 -20.66
C ASN A 501 2.63 -6.46 -20.25
N GLU A 502 2.66 -5.81 -19.10
CA GLU A 502 1.74 -4.77 -18.70
C GLU A 502 2.14 -3.42 -19.32
N SER A 503 1.26 -2.41 -19.25
CA SER A 503 1.51 -1.10 -19.85
C SER A 503 2.77 -0.40 -19.31
N TYR A 504 3.17 -0.68 -18.08
CA TYR A 504 4.27 -0.03 -17.36
C TYR A 504 5.63 -0.75 -17.49
N ASN A 505 5.70 -1.99 -17.99
CA ASN A 505 6.93 -2.78 -18.04
C ASN A 505 7.24 -3.35 -19.45
N GLY A 506 6.68 -2.73 -20.48
CA GLY A 506 6.88 -3.17 -21.87
C GLY A 506 8.29 -2.92 -22.41
N ARG A 507 8.90 -1.77 -22.05
CA ARG A 507 10.22 -1.41 -22.52
C ARG A 507 11.31 -2.16 -21.76
N VAL A 508 12.18 -2.85 -22.51
CA VAL A 508 13.31 -3.62 -21.97
C VAL A 508 14.55 -3.30 -22.80
N GLU A 509 15.56 -2.73 -22.17
CA GLU A 509 16.82 -2.38 -22.81
C GLU A 509 17.58 -3.62 -23.33
N ALA A 510 18.54 -3.42 -24.24
CA ALA A 510 19.38 -4.50 -24.74
C ALA A 510 20.10 -5.22 -23.58
N GLY A 511 19.94 -6.52 -23.48
CA GLY A 511 20.47 -7.31 -22.36
C GLY A 511 19.71 -7.14 -21.02
N GLY A 512 18.76 -6.20 -20.95
CA GLY A 512 17.94 -5.94 -19.76
C GLY A 512 16.95 -7.08 -19.46
N SER A 513 16.37 -7.05 -18.25
CA SER A 513 15.40 -8.06 -17.82
C SER A 513 14.22 -7.42 -17.10
N VAL A 514 13.04 -8.01 -17.28
CA VAL A 514 11.85 -7.80 -16.45
C VAL A 514 11.85 -8.90 -15.40
N THR A 515 11.88 -8.50 -14.14
CA THR A 515 11.80 -9.37 -12.96
C THR A 515 10.52 -9.11 -12.19
N GLY A 516 10.24 -9.88 -11.15
CA GLY A 516 9.03 -9.72 -10.34
C GLY A 516 7.76 -10.23 -11.01
N ILE A 517 7.85 -10.84 -12.20
CA ILE A 517 6.71 -11.51 -12.81
C ILE A 517 6.45 -12.79 -12.00
N GLY A 518 5.24 -12.90 -11.48
CA GLY A 518 4.82 -14.12 -10.84
C GLY A 518 3.55 -14.69 -11.45
N LEU A 519 3.39 -16.00 -11.32
CA LEU A 519 2.16 -16.64 -11.72
C LEU A 519 1.87 -17.90 -10.90
N ILE A 520 0.59 -18.14 -10.66
CA ILE A 520 0.10 -19.37 -10.06
C ILE A 520 -0.64 -20.13 -11.14
N VAL A 521 -0.25 -21.38 -11.35
CA VAL A 521 -0.94 -22.29 -12.26
C VAL A 521 -1.42 -23.52 -11.52
N CYS A 522 -2.58 -24.04 -11.88
CA CYS A 522 -3.07 -25.33 -11.40
C CYS A 522 -3.20 -26.35 -12.53
N VAL A 523 -3.09 -27.60 -12.17
CA VAL A 523 -3.22 -28.80 -13.03
C VAL A 523 -4.18 -29.79 -12.39
#